data_d774b0270207b56c93b696ae2e9cf895
#
_entry.id   d774b0270207b56c93b696ae2e9cf895
#
_cell.length_a   1.000
_cell.length_b   1.000
_cell.length_c   1.000
_cell.angle_alpha   90.00
_cell.angle_beta   90.00
_cell.angle_gamma   90.00
#
_symmetry.space_group_name_H-M   'P 1'
#
loop_
_entity.id
_entity.type
_entity.pdbx_description
1 polymer ?
#
loop_
_entity_poly.entity_id
_entity_poly.type
_entity_poly.pdbx_seq_one_letter_code
_entity_poly.pdbx_strand_id
1 'polypeptide(L)'
;IENLVLIREAELELSEGLNAITGETGAGKTIFAQAVGLLLGSKGDAKAIGQAGKEAYVEAEFDLPDGFFEEDGLEALAGLRPEDEPGLVLARRIFPDGRTRAYAWGRAAAREDLAAATELLVGMSGQFEQRRLARPAYQLEVLDSFLGDEQLRRRADLRRAWRELAAARRRHDEITADSASFVVA
;
A
#
# COMPACT_ATOMS: atom_id res chain seq x y z
N ILE A 1 -1.37 -17.23 0.85
CA ILE A 1 -2.81 -17.14 0.64
C ILE A 1 -3.46 -18.31 1.36
N GLU A 2 -4.42 -18.03 2.22
CA GLU A 2 -5.16 -19.06 2.94
C GLU A 2 -6.68 -18.87 2.75
N ASN A 3 -7.36 -19.95 2.42
CA ASN A 3 -8.82 -20.05 2.33
C ASN A 3 -9.49 -18.92 1.52
N LEU A 4 -8.91 -18.55 0.40
CA LEU A 4 -9.44 -17.54 -0.52
C LEU A 4 -10.11 -18.23 -1.72
N VAL A 5 -11.42 -18.14 -1.84
CA VAL A 5 -12.26 -18.74 -2.89
C VAL A 5 -11.99 -20.26 -2.99
N LEU A 6 -11.29 -20.73 -4.00
CA LEU A 6 -10.93 -22.14 -4.22
C LEU A 6 -9.55 -22.51 -3.69
N ILE A 7 -8.75 -21.53 -3.32
CA ILE A 7 -7.39 -21.77 -2.79
C ILE A 7 -7.54 -22.06 -1.29
N ARG A 8 -7.23 -23.28 -0.87
CA ARG A 8 -7.16 -23.65 0.55
C ARG A 8 -5.94 -23.04 1.19
N GLU A 9 -4.81 -23.25 0.54
CA GLU A 9 -3.50 -22.74 0.94
C GLU A 9 -2.61 -22.69 -0.30
N ALA A 10 -1.86 -21.60 -0.45
CA ALA A 10 -0.85 -21.43 -1.48
C ALA A 10 0.24 -20.48 -1.01
N GLU A 11 1.46 -20.89 -1.22
CA GLU A 11 2.66 -20.07 -1.05
C GLU A 11 3.36 -19.95 -2.40
N LEU A 12 3.77 -18.74 -2.74
CA LEU A 12 4.43 -18.43 -4.00
C LEU A 12 5.65 -17.59 -3.70
N GLU A 13 6.80 -18.16 -3.98
CA GLU A 13 8.07 -17.41 -3.98
C GLU A 13 8.35 -16.95 -5.41
N LEU A 14 8.47 -15.65 -5.59
CA LEU A 14 8.74 -15.03 -6.88
C LEU A 14 10.24 -14.77 -7.00
N SER A 15 10.82 -15.24 -8.12
CA SER A 15 12.21 -14.98 -8.45
C SER A 15 12.36 -13.62 -9.15
N GLU A 16 13.57 -13.08 -9.17
CA GLU A 16 13.89 -11.93 -10.02
C GLU A 16 13.58 -12.21 -11.50
N GLY A 17 13.16 -11.19 -12.22
CA GLY A 17 12.84 -11.27 -13.65
C GLY A 17 11.41 -11.72 -13.92
N LEU A 18 11.21 -12.50 -14.99
CA LEU A 18 9.89 -12.91 -15.46
C LEU A 18 9.40 -14.18 -14.77
N ASN A 19 8.31 -14.07 -14.02
CA ASN A 19 7.61 -15.22 -13.44
C ASN A 19 6.31 -15.47 -14.21
N ALA A 20 6.10 -16.67 -14.75
CA ALA A 20 4.92 -17.03 -15.51
C ALA A 20 4.02 -17.96 -14.71
N ILE A 21 2.81 -17.49 -14.34
CA ILE A 21 1.79 -18.31 -13.69
C ILE A 21 0.85 -18.85 -14.75
N THR A 22 0.95 -20.16 -15.02
CA THR A 22 0.15 -20.86 -16.03
C THR A 22 -0.87 -21.79 -15.37
N GLY A 23 -1.89 -22.17 -16.11
CA GLY A 23 -2.94 -23.09 -15.63
C GLY A 23 -4.21 -22.97 -16.46
N GLU A 24 -5.14 -23.90 -16.28
CA GLU A 24 -6.44 -23.86 -16.93
C GLU A 24 -7.25 -22.61 -16.55
N THR A 25 -8.18 -22.21 -17.41
CA THR A 25 -8.99 -21.02 -17.22
C THR A 25 -9.89 -21.16 -16.00
N GLY A 26 -9.85 -20.16 -15.11
CA GLY A 26 -10.88 -19.92 -14.10
C GLY A 26 -10.49 -20.12 -12.64
N ALA A 27 -9.57 -21.04 -12.31
CA ALA A 27 -9.45 -21.43 -10.91
C ALA A 27 -8.35 -20.70 -10.10
N GLY A 28 -7.14 -20.55 -10.60
CA GLY A 28 -6.02 -20.04 -9.78
C GLY A 28 -5.56 -18.62 -10.09
N LYS A 29 -5.38 -18.32 -11.39
CA LYS A 29 -4.79 -17.03 -11.83
C LYS A 29 -5.60 -15.80 -11.40
N THR A 30 -6.92 -15.86 -11.57
CA THR A 30 -7.82 -14.78 -11.19
C THR A 30 -7.86 -14.59 -9.67
N ILE A 31 -7.81 -15.69 -8.91
CA ILE A 31 -7.82 -15.64 -7.44
C ILE A 31 -6.50 -15.06 -6.94
N PHE A 32 -5.37 -15.39 -7.58
CA PHE A 32 -4.09 -14.76 -7.27
C PHE A 32 -4.12 -13.24 -7.53
N ALA A 33 -4.65 -12.82 -8.68
CA ALA A 33 -4.84 -11.39 -8.96
C ALA A 33 -5.78 -10.70 -7.94
N GLN A 34 -6.82 -11.39 -7.47
CA GLN A 34 -7.68 -10.90 -6.40
C GLN A 34 -6.94 -10.77 -5.06
N ALA A 35 -6.07 -11.72 -4.73
CA ALA A 35 -5.23 -11.67 -3.53
C ALA A 35 -4.31 -10.44 -3.55
N VAL A 36 -3.61 -10.21 -4.66
CA VAL A 36 -2.79 -8.99 -4.85
C VAL A 36 -3.68 -7.74 -4.77
N GLY A 37 -4.85 -7.74 -5.39
CA GLY A 37 -5.80 -6.64 -5.30
C GLY A 37 -6.25 -6.31 -3.87
N LEU A 38 -6.37 -7.31 -2.99
CA LEU A 38 -6.68 -7.07 -1.57
C LEU A 38 -5.55 -6.29 -0.87
N LEU A 39 -4.30 -6.61 -1.16
CA LEU A 39 -3.14 -5.88 -0.63
C LEU A 39 -3.09 -4.45 -1.18
N LEU A 40 -3.44 -4.26 -2.46
CA LEU A 40 -3.60 -2.95 -3.10
C LEU A 40 -4.83 -2.15 -2.59
N GLY A 41 -5.47 -2.60 -1.52
CA GLY A 41 -6.57 -1.88 -0.88
C GLY A 41 -7.96 -2.17 -1.47
N SER A 42 -8.13 -3.16 -2.34
CA SER A 42 -9.45 -3.55 -2.82
C SER A 42 -10.36 -3.96 -1.65
N LYS A 43 -11.66 -3.73 -1.82
CA LYS A 43 -12.66 -4.13 -0.82
C LYS A 43 -12.77 -5.66 -0.80
N GLY A 44 -12.61 -6.25 0.38
CA GLY A 44 -12.90 -7.67 0.59
C GLY A 44 -14.39 -7.93 0.67
N ASP A 45 -14.81 -9.14 0.27
CA ASP A 45 -16.18 -9.63 0.37
C ASP A 45 -16.16 -10.99 1.09
N ALA A 46 -17.09 -11.21 2.02
CA ALA A 46 -17.25 -12.50 2.69
C ALA A 46 -17.46 -13.67 1.72
N LYS A 47 -17.99 -13.42 0.53
CA LYS A 47 -18.10 -14.42 -0.55
C LYS A 47 -16.77 -14.93 -1.08
N ALA A 48 -15.70 -14.22 -0.80
CA ALA A 48 -14.35 -14.66 -1.17
C ALA A 48 -13.74 -15.64 -0.15
N ILE A 49 -14.40 -15.88 0.98
CA ILE A 49 -13.97 -16.88 1.96
C ILE A 49 -14.24 -18.27 1.40
N GLY A 50 -13.20 -19.09 1.34
CA GLY A 50 -13.30 -20.48 0.89
C GLY A 50 -13.98 -21.39 1.92
N GLN A 51 -14.17 -22.65 1.56
CA GLN A 51 -14.83 -23.64 2.40
C GLN A 51 -13.93 -24.27 3.47
N ALA A 52 -12.62 -24.00 3.42
CA ALA A 52 -11.64 -24.63 4.30
C ALA A 52 -11.58 -24.00 5.71
N GLY A 53 -12.16 -22.83 5.92
CA GLY A 53 -12.11 -22.12 7.20
C GLY A 53 -13.19 -21.05 7.31
N LYS A 54 -13.16 -20.31 8.42
CA LYS A 54 -14.12 -19.25 8.71
C LYS A 54 -13.70 -17.88 8.20
N GLU A 55 -12.45 -17.72 7.78
CA GLU A 55 -11.88 -16.46 7.31
C GLU A 55 -10.94 -16.71 6.14
N ALA A 56 -10.67 -15.70 5.34
CA ALA A 56 -9.64 -15.74 4.32
C ALA A 56 -8.48 -14.82 4.71
N TYR A 57 -7.26 -15.24 4.38
CA TYR A 57 -6.04 -14.54 4.70
C TYR A 57 -5.14 -14.42 3.47
N VAL A 58 -4.58 -13.24 3.28
CA VAL A 58 -3.58 -12.96 2.24
C VAL A 58 -2.45 -12.20 2.88
N GLU A 59 -1.24 -12.66 2.65
CA GLU A 59 -0.01 -12.01 3.11
C GLU A 59 0.99 -11.93 1.96
N ALA A 60 1.79 -10.88 1.94
CA ALA A 60 2.93 -10.75 1.07
C ALA A 60 4.09 -10.10 1.82
N GLU A 61 5.27 -10.61 1.54
CA GLU A 61 6.55 -10.07 1.98
C GLU A 61 7.23 -9.38 0.79
N PHE A 62 7.80 -8.20 1.03
CA PHE A 62 8.45 -7.38 0.02
C PHE A 62 9.85 -7.01 0.46
N ASP A 63 10.81 -7.20 -0.44
CA ASP A 63 12.09 -6.53 -0.35
C ASP A 63 11.91 -5.04 -0.62
N LEU A 64 12.57 -4.20 0.15
CA LEU A 64 12.38 -2.75 0.07
C LEU A 64 13.55 -2.07 -0.59
N PRO A 65 13.34 -1.11 -1.48
CA PRO A 65 14.38 -0.22 -1.93
C PRO A 65 14.85 0.70 -0.81
N ASP A 66 16.10 1.17 -0.90
CA ASP A 66 16.66 2.14 0.03
C ASP A 66 15.79 3.39 0.13
N GLY A 67 15.56 3.85 1.35
CA GLY A 67 14.77 5.05 1.60
C GLY A 67 13.26 4.87 1.43
N PHE A 68 12.74 3.66 1.27
CA PHE A 68 11.32 3.41 1.03
C PHE A 68 10.38 4.13 2.01
N PHE A 69 10.70 4.13 3.30
CA PHE A 69 9.88 4.79 4.32
C PHE A 69 10.04 6.32 4.38
N GLU A 70 10.88 6.91 3.52
CA GLU A 70 10.99 8.35 3.36
C GLU A 70 9.93 8.91 2.38
N GLU A 71 9.24 8.03 1.65
CA GLU A 71 8.14 8.41 0.76
C GLU A 71 6.92 8.91 1.52
N ASP A 72 6.20 9.86 0.91
CA ASP A 72 5.00 10.47 1.50
C ASP A 72 3.88 9.44 1.73
N GLY A 73 3.26 9.50 2.90
CA GLY A 73 2.12 8.66 3.26
C GLY A 73 2.49 7.31 3.85
N LEU A 74 3.77 7.06 4.14
CA LEU A 74 4.25 5.84 4.79
C LEU A 74 4.60 6.02 6.27
N GLU A 75 4.39 7.21 6.84
CA GLU A 75 4.76 7.56 8.22
C GLU A 75 4.11 6.62 9.24
N ALA A 76 2.85 6.26 9.01
CA ALA A 76 2.12 5.35 9.90
C ALA A 76 2.70 3.94 9.87
N LEU A 77 3.09 3.43 8.68
CA LEU A 77 3.76 2.13 8.55
C LEU A 77 5.17 2.16 9.10
N ALA A 78 5.93 3.22 8.87
CA ALA A 78 7.26 3.40 9.45
C ALA A 78 7.23 3.30 10.98
N GLY A 79 6.19 3.86 11.62
CA GLY A 79 5.97 3.75 13.06
C GLY A 79 5.60 2.35 13.57
N LEU A 80 5.17 1.44 12.68
CA LEU A 80 4.86 0.04 13.02
C LEU A 80 6.04 -0.90 12.78
N ARG A 81 7.09 -0.47 12.05
CA ARG A 81 8.20 -1.31 11.67
C ARG A 81 8.95 -1.83 12.89
N PRO A 82 9.22 -3.15 12.99
CA PRO A 82 10.15 -3.68 13.97
C PRO A 82 11.59 -3.26 13.64
N GLU A 83 12.44 -3.11 14.66
CA GLU A 83 13.82 -2.61 14.50
C GLU A 83 14.71 -3.52 13.62
N ASP A 84 14.47 -4.84 13.66
CA ASP A 84 15.33 -5.83 13.00
C ASP A 84 14.73 -6.40 11.70
N GLU A 85 13.61 -5.85 11.21
CA GLU A 85 12.96 -6.36 10.01
C GLU A 85 13.42 -5.60 8.75
N PRO A 86 14.12 -6.27 7.81
CA PRO A 86 14.62 -5.62 6.61
C PRO A 86 13.51 -5.36 5.59
N GLY A 87 12.53 -6.26 5.49
CA GLY A 87 11.44 -6.25 4.53
C GLY A 87 10.15 -5.63 5.04
N LEU A 88 9.13 -5.65 4.22
CA LEU A 88 7.77 -5.22 4.56
C LEU A 88 6.81 -6.40 4.42
N VAL A 89 6.21 -6.81 5.53
CA VAL A 89 5.17 -7.85 5.56
C VAL A 89 3.81 -7.18 5.67
N LEU A 90 2.97 -7.35 4.66
CA LEU A 90 1.61 -6.82 4.62
C LEU A 90 0.60 -7.95 4.54
N ALA A 91 -0.49 -7.85 5.31
CA ALA A 91 -1.53 -8.86 5.29
C ALA A 91 -2.94 -8.28 5.32
N ARG A 92 -3.88 -9.03 4.74
CA ARG A 92 -5.31 -8.75 4.77
C ARG A 92 -6.09 -9.97 5.20
N ARG A 93 -7.06 -9.75 6.07
CA ARG A 93 -7.97 -10.80 6.57
C ARG A 93 -9.41 -10.41 6.30
N ILE A 94 -10.20 -11.37 5.81
CA ILE A 94 -11.63 -11.22 5.54
C ILE A 94 -12.38 -12.09 6.53
N PHE A 95 -13.34 -11.50 7.25
CA PHE A 95 -14.17 -12.17 8.24
C PHE A 95 -15.55 -12.52 7.70
N PRO A 96 -16.27 -13.51 8.31
CA PRO A 96 -17.59 -13.95 7.87
C PRO A 96 -18.67 -12.88 7.87
N ASP A 97 -18.51 -11.86 8.70
CA ASP A 97 -19.40 -10.70 8.78
C ASP A 97 -19.13 -9.63 7.71
N GLY A 98 -18.23 -9.91 6.77
CA GLY A 98 -17.83 -9.01 5.70
C GLY A 98 -16.82 -7.92 6.10
N ARG A 99 -16.46 -7.85 7.39
CA ARG A 99 -15.39 -6.94 7.82
C ARG A 99 -14.05 -7.43 7.29
N THR A 100 -13.14 -6.48 7.05
CA THR A 100 -11.75 -6.77 6.69
C THR A 100 -10.81 -6.06 7.63
N ARG A 101 -9.67 -6.67 7.91
CA ARG A 101 -8.58 -6.05 8.65
C ARG A 101 -7.29 -6.08 7.85
N ALA A 102 -6.50 -5.06 8.04
CA ALA A 102 -5.17 -4.92 7.46
C ALA A 102 -4.13 -5.01 8.56
N TYR A 103 -2.98 -5.58 8.21
CA TYR A 103 -1.86 -5.76 9.12
C TYR A 103 -0.56 -5.46 8.42
N ALA A 104 0.38 -4.88 9.16
CA ALA A 104 1.78 -4.75 8.78
C ALA A 104 2.62 -5.41 9.89
N TRP A 105 3.48 -6.36 9.54
CA TRP A 105 4.26 -7.19 10.49
C TRP A 105 3.40 -7.77 11.63
N GLY A 106 2.19 -8.25 11.28
CA GLY A 106 1.24 -8.81 12.25
C GLY A 106 0.55 -7.78 13.15
N ARG A 107 0.90 -6.50 13.10
CA ARG A 107 0.28 -5.39 13.83
C ARG A 107 -0.87 -4.80 13.02
N ALA A 108 -1.96 -4.40 13.68
CA ALA A 108 -3.08 -3.77 12.98
C ALA A 108 -2.66 -2.45 12.33
N ALA A 109 -3.03 -2.29 11.06
CA ALA A 109 -2.74 -1.10 10.27
C ALA A 109 -4.01 -0.63 9.53
N ALA A 110 -4.00 0.59 9.02
CA ALA A 110 -5.10 1.06 8.19
C ALA A 110 -4.99 0.46 6.77
N ARG A 111 -6.13 0.21 6.14
CA ARG A 111 -6.16 -0.31 4.76
C ARG A 111 -5.49 0.65 3.79
N GLU A 112 -5.66 1.92 4.04
CA GLU A 112 -5.12 3.03 3.26
C GLU A 112 -3.59 3.04 3.29
N ASP A 113 -2.98 2.75 4.45
CA ASP A 113 -1.53 2.67 4.61
C ASP A 113 -0.94 1.49 3.82
N LEU A 114 -1.61 0.32 3.86
CA LEU A 114 -1.21 -0.82 3.04
C LEU A 114 -1.30 -0.51 1.56
N ALA A 115 -2.40 0.13 1.13
CA ALA A 115 -2.60 0.49 -0.26
C ALA A 115 -1.51 1.47 -0.74
N ALA A 116 -1.16 2.47 0.08
CA ALA A 116 -0.09 3.42 -0.23
C ALA A 116 1.26 2.71 -0.45
N ALA A 117 1.65 1.84 0.49
CA ALA A 117 2.89 1.08 0.36
C ALA A 117 2.88 0.13 -0.84
N THR A 118 1.78 -0.60 -1.03
CA THR A 118 1.68 -1.58 -2.12
C THR A 118 1.63 -0.90 -3.49
N GLU A 119 1.02 0.28 -3.61
CA GLU A 119 1.02 1.06 -4.86
C GLU A 119 2.43 1.52 -5.29
N LEU A 120 3.36 1.67 -4.36
CA LEU A 120 4.77 1.99 -4.66
C LEU A 120 5.58 0.75 -5.08
N LEU A 121 5.22 -0.43 -4.56
CA LEU A 121 5.97 -1.68 -4.76
C LEU A 121 5.42 -2.53 -5.91
N VAL A 122 4.11 -2.46 -6.19
CA VAL A 122 3.43 -3.34 -7.14
C VAL A 122 2.73 -2.54 -8.23
N GLY A 123 3.20 -2.66 -9.46
CA GLY A 123 2.48 -2.22 -10.65
C GLY A 123 1.58 -3.36 -11.16
N MET A 124 0.26 -3.20 -11.06
CA MET A 124 -0.68 -4.19 -11.58
C MET A 124 -1.24 -3.71 -12.93
N SER A 125 -0.96 -4.45 -14.02
CA SER A 125 -1.48 -4.17 -15.35
C SER A 125 -2.70 -5.03 -15.65
N GLY A 126 -3.86 -4.40 -15.89
CA GLY A 126 -5.10 -5.12 -16.17
C GLY A 126 -6.30 -4.19 -16.37
N GLN A 127 -7.51 -4.73 -16.35
CA GLN A 127 -8.76 -3.99 -16.58
C GLN A 127 -9.01 -2.81 -15.59
N PHE A 128 -8.22 -2.69 -14.52
CA PHE A 128 -8.38 -1.66 -13.49
C PHE A 128 -7.33 -0.53 -13.57
N GLU A 129 -6.31 -0.64 -14.40
CA GLU A 129 -5.22 0.36 -14.53
C GLU A 129 -5.69 1.71 -15.08
N GLN A 130 -6.74 1.74 -15.86
CA GLN A 130 -7.31 3.00 -16.35
C GLN A 130 -7.65 3.98 -15.22
N ARG A 131 -7.91 3.48 -14.00
CA ARG A 131 -8.17 4.32 -12.82
C ARG A 131 -6.93 5.04 -12.30
N ARG A 132 -5.76 4.39 -12.38
CA ARG A 132 -4.49 5.00 -11.95
C ARG A 132 -4.05 6.08 -12.94
N LEU A 133 -4.12 5.79 -14.23
CA LEU A 133 -3.86 6.76 -15.30
C LEU A 133 -4.84 7.94 -15.32
N ALA A 134 -6.03 7.79 -14.75
CA ALA A 134 -6.99 8.90 -14.62
C ALA A 134 -6.64 9.89 -13.49
N ARG A 135 -5.68 9.56 -12.60
CA ARG A 135 -5.24 10.46 -11.52
C ARG A 135 -4.22 11.47 -12.04
N PRO A 136 -4.47 12.79 -11.95
CA PRO A 136 -3.55 13.82 -12.45
C PRO A 136 -2.13 13.72 -11.84
N ALA A 137 -2.04 13.36 -10.55
CA ALA A 137 -0.77 13.18 -9.87
C ALA A 137 0.07 12.05 -10.50
N TYR A 138 -0.57 10.94 -10.88
CA TYR A 138 0.10 9.82 -11.53
C TYR A 138 0.52 10.16 -12.97
N GLN A 139 -0.31 10.90 -13.70
CA GLN A 139 0.06 11.40 -15.05
C GLN A 139 1.31 12.26 -15.00
N LEU A 140 1.40 13.14 -14.00
CA LEU A 140 2.57 13.97 -13.77
C LEU A 140 3.79 13.12 -13.41
N GLU A 141 3.61 12.08 -12.58
CA GLU A 141 4.68 11.16 -12.20
C GLU A 141 5.25 10.40 -13.39
N VAL A 142 4.38 9.87 -14.24
CA VAL A 142 4.79 9.22 -15.49
C VAL A 142 5.54 10.19 -16.38
N LEU A 143 5.04 11.43 -16.53
CA LEU A 143 5.70 12.46 -17.33
C LEU A 143 7.10 12.80 -16.77
N ASP A 144 7.21 13.00 -15.45
CA ASP A 144 8.47 13.30 -14.78
C ASP A 144 9.50 12.18 -14.95
N SER A 145 9.07 10.91 -14.97
CA SER A 145 9.96 9.77 -15.17
C SER A 145 10.64 9.75 -16.53
N PHE A 146 10.03 10.33 -17.56
CA PHE A 146 10.62 10.46 -18.89
C PHE A 146 11.65 11.59 -19.01
N LEU A 147 11.70 12.51 -18.05
CA LEU A 147 12.59 13.67 -18.06
C LEU A 147 13.97 13.39 -17.43
N GLY A 148 14.18 12.17 -16.95
CA GLY A 148 15.45 11.69 -16.41
C GLY A 148 15.71 12.08 -14.96
N ASP A 149 16.88 11.63 -14.45
CA ASP A 149 17.25 11.70 -13.02
C ASP A 149 17.30 13.12 -12.46
N GLU A 150 17.64 14.11 -13.27
CA GLU A 150 17.69 15.49 -12.81
C GLU A 150 16.31 16.01 -12.41
N GLN A 151 15.28 15.69 -13.19
CA GLN A 151 13.91 16.06 -12.88
C GLN A 151 13.40 15.33 -11.64
N LEU A 152 13.72 14.06 -11.49
CA LEU A 152 13.37 13.28 -10.30
C LEU A 152 13.98 13.87 -9.03
N ARG A 153 15.25 14.33 -9.09
CA ARG A 153 15.91 15.03 -7.97
C ARG A 153 15.22 16.35 -7.66
N ARG A 154 14.92 17.19 -8.67
CA ARG A 154 14.19 18.45 -8.48
C ARG A 154 12.83 18.24 -7.84
N ARG A 155 12.13 17.19 -8.22
CA ARG A 155 10.86 16.81 -7.64
C ARG A 155 11.00 16.40 -6.17
N ALA A 156 12.01 15.62 -5.82
CA ALA A 156 12.31 15.24 -4.44
C ALA A 156 12.64 16.46 -3.58
N ASP A 157 13.44 17.39 -4.10
CA ASP A 157 13.78 18.63 -3.40
C ASP A 157 12.55 19.53 -3.19
N LEU A 158 11.68 19.65 -4.19
CA LEU A 158 10.43 20.39 -4.08
C LEU A 158 9.50 19.78 -3.03
N ARG A 159 9.36 18.45 -3.01
CA ARG A 159 8.56 17.74 -2.01
C ARG A 159 9.07 18.00 -0.60
N ARG A 160 10.39 17.95 -0.39
CA ARG A 160 11.03 18.24 0.90
C ARG A 160 10.73 19.66 1.36
N ALA A 161 10.97 20.65 0.50
CA ALA A 161 10.70 22.06 0.80
C ALA A 161 9.21 22.31 1.10
N TRP A 162 8.31 21.64 0.37
CA TRP A 162 6.88 21.74 0.62
C TRP A 162 6.46 21.16 1.99
N ARG A 163 7.03 20.00 2.37
CA ARG A 163 6.80 19.40 3.71
C ARG A 163 7.27 20.32 4.83
N GLU A 164 8.46 20.89 4.70
CA GLU A 164 9.00 21.84 5.67
C GLU A 164 8.11 23.08 5.79
N LEU A 165 7.67 23.62 4.67
CA LEU A 165 6.76 24.77 4.64
C LEU A 165 5.42 24.41 5.28
N ALA A 166 4.83 23.26 4.96
CA ALA A 166 3.58 22.80 5.53
C ALA A 166 3.68 22.58 7.05
N ALA A 167 4.78 22.02 7.52
CA ALA A 167 5.05 21.84 8.95
C ALA A 167 5.27 23.18 9.67
N ALA A 168 5.96 24.13 9.05
CA ALA A 168 6.16 25.46 9.59
C ALA A 168 4.84 26.25 9.68
N ARG A 169 3.99 26.16 8.65
CA ARG A 169 2.65 26.78 8.66
C ARG A 169 1.78 26.22 9.77
N ARG A 170 1.70 24.89 9.92
CA ARG A 170 0.94 24.28 11.02
C ARG A 170 1.40 24.76 12.38
N ARG A 171 2.71 24.76 12.65
CA ARG A 171 3.27 25.29 13.92
C ARG A 171 2.96 26.75 14.14
N HIS A 172 3.03 27.58 13.09
CA HIS A 172 2.64 28.99 13.18
C HIS A 172 1.17 29.15 13.55
N ASP A 173 0.27 28.39 12.91
CA ASP A 173 -1.18 28.47 13.14
C ASP A 173 -1.53 27.99 14.55
N GLU A 174 -0.88 26.94 15.07
CA GLU A 174 -1.01 26.46 16.45
C GLU A 174 -0.61 27.56 17.46
N ILE A 175 0.57 28.16 17.29
CA ILE A 175 1.05 29.26 18.17
C ILE A 175 0.12 30.47 18.11
N THR A 176 -0.41 30.78 16.94
CA THR A 176 -1.31 31.91 16.76
C THR A 176 -2.68 31.65 17.42
N ALA A 177 -3.18 30.41 17.31
CA ALA A 177 -4.42 30.00 17.96
C ALA A 177 -4.29 30.02 19.50
N ASP A 178 -3.17 29.51 20.03
CA ASP A 178 -2.89 29.52 21.46
C ASP A 178 -2.75 30.94 21.98
N SER A 179 -2.05 31.83 21.28
CA SER A 179 -1.93 33.24 21.70
C SER A 179 -3.26 33.98 21.67
N ALA A 180 -4.17 33.67 20.74
CA ALA A 180 -5.50 34.24 20.71
C ALA A 180 -6.37 33.78 21.89
N SER A 181 -6.18 32.58 22.40
CA SER A 181 -6.91 32.05 23.56
C SER A 181 -6.47 32.71 24.88
N PHE A 182 -5.21 33.16 24.98
CA PHE A 182 -4.70 33.86 26.15
C PHE A 182 -5.14 35.33 26.25
N VAL A 183 -5.59 35.95 25.15
CA VAL A 183 -6.04 37.35 25.12
C VAL A 183 -7.52 37.50 25.51
N VAL A 184 -8.30 36.43 25.56
CA VAL A 184 -9.75 36.43 25.85
C VAL A 184 -10.04 35.96 27.28
N ALA A 185 -9.05 35.60 28.09
CA ALA A 185 -9.15 35.24 29.49
C ALA A 185 -8.69 36.41 30.37
#